data_92b101c592969daedeacb55cf3a80233
#
_entry.id   92b101c592969daedeacb55cf3a80233
#
_cell.length_a   1.000
_cell.length_b   1.000
_cell.length_c   1.000
_cell.angle_alpha   90.00
_cell.angle_beta   90.00
_cell.angle_gamma   90.00
#
_symmetry.space_group_name_H-M   'P 1'
#
loop_
_entity.id
_entity.type
_entity.pdbx_description
1 polymer ?
#
loop_
_entity_poly.entity_id
_entity_poly.type
_entity_poly.pdbx_seq_one_letter_code
_entity_poly.pdbx_strand_id
1 'polypeptide(L)'
;MCIRDRANLPYAISTPWMDAVLSGPLPSRMVLMLQREAADRYTAVSGTRSFGAISIFLQAAYDTAPGHRVSSSCFHPRPEVDSTLLHLVRKPKPYVFAPEHKILIRNCFQQRRKQIASVIRVRQPGLEPEWMELLSSEGFLSTVRAEAIPVPVWIRLFSESPGPA
;
A
#
# COMPACT_ATOMS: atom_id res chain seq x y z
N MET A 1 11.93 -21.71 -3.24
CA MET A 1 12.24 -21.17 -4.57
C MET A 1 12.47 -19.66 -4.45
N CYS A 2 13.60 -19.14 -4.87
CA CYS A 2 13.91 -17.70 -4.79
C CYS A 2 13.49 -17.04 -6.10
N ILE A 3 12.31 -16.42 -6.13
CA ILE A 3 11.83 -15.69 -7.30
C ILE A 3 12.37 -14.26 -7.21
N ARG A 4 13.04 -13.82 -8.30
CA ARG A 4 13.49 -12.43 -8.48
C ARG A 4 12.81 -11.89 -9.73
N ASP A 5 12.28 -10.69 -9.65
CA ASP A 5 11.62 -10.06 -10.78
C ASP A 5 12.26 -8.72 -11.13
N ARG A 6 12.36 -8.43 -12.42
CA ARG A 6 12.82 -7.15 -12.97
C ARG A 6 11.84 -6.74 -14.06
N ALA A 7 11.27 -5.58 -13.92
CA ALA A 7 10.30 -5.10 -14.90
C ALA A 7 10.49 -3.61 -15.20
N ASN A 8 10.44 -3.31 -16.49
CA ASN A 8 10.20 -1.97 -17.01
C ASN A 8 8.71 -1.93 -17.40
N LEU A 9 7.87 -1.46 -16.47
CA LEU A 9 6.43 -1.53 -16.63
C LEU A 9 5.91 -0.34 -17.46
N PRO A 10 5.06 -0.59 -18.48
CA PRO A 10 4.25 0.48 -19.02
C PRO A 10 3.47 1.15 -17.89
N TYR A 11 3.47 2.47 -17.86
CA TYR A 11 2.96 3.26 -16.73
C TYR A 11 1.51 2.97 -16.37
N ALA A 12 0.66 2.74 -17.39
CA ALA A 12 -0.77 2.47 -17.19
C ALA A 12 -1.07 1.18 -16.43
N ILE A 13 -0.16 0.21 -16.44
CA ILE A 13 -0.39 -1.11 -15.81
C ILE A 13 0.37 -1.33 -14.52
N SER A 14 1.16 -0.37 -14.06
CA SER A 14 2.02 -0.54 -12.86
C SER A 14 1.22 -0.89 -11.61
N THR A 15 0.09 -0.24 -11.36
CA THR A 15 -0.76 -0.54 -10.19
C THR A 15 -1.50 -1.87 -10.31
N PRO A 16 -2.21 -2.19 -11.42
CA PRO A 16 -2.80 -3.53 -11.61
C PRO A 16 -1.80 -4.67 -11.53
N TRP A 17 -0.61 -4.47 -12.10
CA TRP A 17 0.46 -5.46 -12.04
C TRP A 17 0.93 -5.69 -10.60
N MET A 18 1.15 -4.62 -9.82
CA MET A 18 1.53 -4.74 -8.42
C MET A 18 0.44 -5.42 -7.59
N ASP A 19 -0.82 -5.15 -7.85
CA ASP A 19 -1.94 -5.85 -7.20
C ASP A 19 -1.93 -7.35 -7.47
N ALA A 20 -1.64 -7.75 -8.71
CA ALA A 20 -1.51 -9.16 -9.08
C ALA A 20 -0.32 -9.82 -8.35
N VAL A 21 0.84 -9.15 -8.30
CA VAL A 21 2.02 -9.63 -7.56
C VAL A 21 1.71 -9.80 -6.07
N LEU A 22 1.04 -8.83 -5.47
CA LEU A 22 0.67 -8.86 -4.04
C LEU A 22 -0.48 -9.83 -3.72
N SER A 23 -1.03 -10.50 -4.72
CA SER A 23 -2.07 -11.52 -4.56
C SER A 23 -1.57 -12.93 -4.88
N GLY A 24 -0.36 -13.05 -5.43
CA GLY A 24 0.26 -14.31 -5.82
C GLY A 24 1.47 -14.68 -4.95
N PRO A 25 2.31 -15.59 -5.44
CA PRO A 25 3.57 -15.93 -4.78
C PRO A 25 4.52 -14.73 -4.84
N LEU A 26 4.84 -14.20 -3.66
CA LEU A 26 5.67 -12.99 -3.53
C LEU A 26 7.13 -13.24 -3.96
N PRO A 27 7.67 -12.52 -4.96
CA PRO A 27 9.09 -12.55 -5.28
C PRO A 27 9.94 -12.16 -4.07
N SER A 28 11.12 -12.77 -3.92
CA SER A 28 12.03 -12.41 -2.82
C SER A 28 12.64 -11.02 -2.99
N ARG A 29 12.79 -10.59 -4.26
CA ARG A 29 13.29 -9.26 -4.63
C ARG A 29 12.64 -8.80 -5.92
N MET A 30 12.37 -7.49 -6.03
CA MET A 30 11.92 -6.86 -7.26
C MET A 30 12.74 -5.60 -7.54
N VAL A 31 13.05 -5.37 -8.79
CA VAL A 31 13.65 -4.12 -9.26
C VAL A 31 12.77 -3.61 -10.39
N LEU A 32 12.10 -2.49 -10.14
CA LEU A 32 11.04 -1.96 -10.99
C LEU A 32 11.42 -0.56 -11.48
N MET A 33 11.34 -0.34 -12.78
CA MET A 33 11.38 1.00 -13.35
C MET A 33 9.95 1.54 -13.43
N LEU A 34 9.69 2.63 -12.73
CA LEU A 34 8.38 3.24 -12.59
C LEU A 34 8.46 4.74 -12.85
N GLN A 35 7.34 5.36 -13.23
CA GLN A 35 7.22 6.81 -13.10
C GLN A 35 7.47 7.25 -11.67
N ARG A 36 8.11 8.42 -11.50
CA ARG A 36 8.41 8.97 -10.19
C ARG A 36 7.19 9.01 -9.27
N GLU A 37 6.03 9.47 -9.78
CA GLU A 37 4.79 9.53 -8.99
C GLU A 37 4.33 8.15 -8.49
N ALA A 38 4.45 7.11 -9.30
CA ALA A 38 4.09 5.75 -8.91
C ALA A 38 5.04 5.20 -7.83
N ALA A 39 6.35 5.44 -7.99
CA ALA A 39 7.35 5.06 -6.99
C ALA A 39 7.14 5.82 -5.67
N ASP A 40 6.88 7.15 -5.73
CA ASP A 40 6.58 7.98 -4.57
C ASP A 40 5.32 7.49 -3.84
N ARG A 41 4.31 7.03 -4.57
CA ARG A 41 3.09 6.46 -3.98
C ARG A 41 3.36 5.12 -3.29
N TYR A 42 4.20 4.26 -3.87
CA TYR A 42 4.53 2.96 -3.29
C TYR A 42 5.32 3.08 -1.99
N THR A 43 6.16 4.10 -1.89
CA THR A 43 7.05 4.36 -0.74
C THR A 43 6.53 5.43 0.21
N ALA A 44 5.34 5.96 -0.03
CA ALA A 44 4.77 7.05 0.74
C ALA A 44 4.60 6.66 2.22
N VAL A 45 4.89 7.60 3.10
CA VAL A 45 4.68 7.49 4.55
C VAL A 45 3.26 7.93 4.91
N SER A 46 2.67 7.33 5.95
CA SER A 46 1.38 7.73 6.50
C SER A 46 1.36 9.23 6.83
N GLY A 47 0.20 9.87 6.65
CA GLY A 47 0.02 11.31 6.83
C GLY A 47 0.39 12.14 5.58
N THR A 48 0.99 11.56 4.55
CA THR A 48 1.31 12.26 3.30
C THR A 48 0.20 12.13 2.25
N ARG A 49 0.17 13.09 1.31
CA ARG A 49 -0.81 13.09 0.21
C ARG A 49 -0.69 11.86 -0.70
N SER A 50 0.51 11.36 -0.91
CA SER A 50 0.77 10.21 -1.78
C SER A 50 0.44 8.88 -1.12
N PHE A 51 0.30 8.83 0.21
CA PHE A 51 -0.04 7.59 0.92
C PHE A 51 -1.43 7.09 0.55
N GLY A 52 -1.53 5.81 0.25
CA GLY A 52 -2.76 5.19 -0.24
C GLY A 52 -2.80 3.68 -0.01
N ALA A 53 -3.87 3.04 -0.46
CA ALA A 53 -4.06 1.60 -0.29
C ALA A 53 -2.87 0.78 -0.81
N ILE A 54 -2.32 1.14 -1.98
CA ILE A 54 -1.16 0.42 -2.54
C ILE A 54 0.11 0.58 -1.70
N SER A 55 0.29 1.73 -1.03
CA SER A 55 1.39 1.95 -0.09
C SER A 55 1.31 0.95 1.07
N ILE A 56 0.10 0.73 1.60
CA ILE A 56 -0.18 -0.21 2.69
C ILE A 56 0.14 -1.64 2.23
N PHE A 57 -0.44 -2.07 1.11
CA PHE A 57 -0.27 -3.44 0.62
C PHE A 57 1.19 -3.78 0.33
N LEU A 58 1.90 -2.86 -0.33
CA LEU A 58 3.30 -3.06 -0.65
C LEU A 58 4.17 -3.09 0.60
N GLN A 59 4.04 -2.10 1.47
CA GLN A 59 4.90 -1.95 2.64
C GLN A 59 4.59 -2.97 3.74
N ALA A 60 3.42 -3.62 3.71
CA ALA A 60 3.13 -4.78 4.55
C ALA A 60 3.96 -6.02 4.17
N ALA A 61 4.31 -6.15 2.89
CA ALA A 61 5.01 -7.32 2.35
C ALA A 61 6.48 -7.07 2.04
N TYR A 62 6.88 -5.83 1.74
CA TYR A 62 8.22 -5.47 1.27
C TYR A 62 8.81 -4.29 2.03
N ASP A 63 10.14 -4.32 2.16
CA ASP A 63 10.95 -3.16 2.50
C ASP A 63 11.50 -2.54 1.22
N THR A 64 11.62 -1.21 1.21
CA THR A 64 12.29 -0.48 0.14
C THR A 64 13.78 -0.39 0.44
N ALA A 65 14.60 -0.86 -0.50
CA ALA A 65 16.03 -0.58 -0.50
C ALA A 65 16.32 0.70 -1.28
N PRO A 66 17.51 1.28 -1.16
CA PRO A 66 17.88 2.47 -1.91
C PRO A 66 17.59 2.30 -3.41
N GLY A 67 16.83 3.23 -3.96
CA GLY A 67 16.49 3.29 -5.37
C GLY A 67 17.36 4.31 -6.12
N HIS A 68 17.13 4.45 -7.42
CA HIS A 68 17.85 5.38 -8.25
C HIS A 68 16.89 6.19 -9.13
N ARG A 69 17.08 7.51 -9.19
CA ARG A 69 16.33 8.37 -10.12
C ARG A 69 16.96 8.29 -11.51
N VAL A 70 16.12 8.16 -12.52
CA VAL A 70 16.52 8.10 -13.93
C VAL A 70 15.84 9.27 -14.64
N SER A 71 16.66 10.19 -15.14
CA SER A 71 16.16 11.34 -15.88
C SER A 71 15.43 10.92 -17.15
N SER A 72 14.37 11.64 -17.50
CA SER A 72 13.65 11.46 -18.77
C SER A 72 14.56 11.61 -19.99
N SER A 73 15.67 12.35 -19.87
CA SER A 73 16.66 12.49 -20.94
C SER A 73 17.42 11.21 -21.30
N CYS A 74 17.36 10.18 -20.43
CA CYS A 74 17.98 8.89 -20.67
C CYS A 74 17.14 7.97 -21.61
N PHE A 75 15.98 8.43 -22.06
CA PHE A 75 15.05 7.62 -22.86
C PHE A 75 14.83 8.23 -24.26
N HIS A 76 14.58 7.35 -25.22
CA HIS A 76 14.15 7.74 -26.58
C HIS A 76 12.97 6.85 -27.03
N PRO A 77 11.80 7.43 -27.37
CA PRO A 77 11.42 8.84 -27.23
C PRO A 77 11.42 9.28 -25.77
N ARG A 78 11.73 10.55 -25.53
CA ARG A 78 11.81 11.12 -24.18
C ARG A 78 10.42 11.19 -23.54
N PRO A 79 10.20 10.57 -22.36
CA PRO A 79 8.94 10.71 -21.61
C PRO A 79 8.82 12.10 -20.98
N GLU A 80 7.60 12.51 -20.65
CA GLU A 80 7.32 13.80 -20.00
C GLU A 80 7.82 13.88 -18.56
N VAL A 81 7.97 12.73 -17.88
CA VAL A 81 8.31 12.64 -16.46
C VAL A 81 9.52 11.74 -16.23
N ASP A 82 10.26 12.04 -15.17
CA ASP A 82 11.36 11.20 -14.73
C ASP A 82 10.87 9.84 -14.22
N SER A 83 11.76 8.86 -14.25
CA SER A 83 11.53 7.53 -13.72
C SER A 83 12.30 7.31 -12.41
N THR A 84 11.90 6.31 -11.66
CA THR A 84 12.60 5.83 -10.48
C THR A 84 12.79 4.32 -10.61
N LEU A 85 14.02 3.88 -10.41
CA LEU A 85 14.34 2.46 -10.24
C LEU A 85 14.09 2.12 -8.77
N LEU A 86 13.00 1.43 -8.49
CA LEU A 86 12.60 1.03 -7.14
C LEU A 86 13.09 -0.38 -6.86
N HIS A 87 13.80 -0.56 -5.77
CA HIS A 87 14.25 -1.87 -5.31
C HIS A 87 13.46 -2.28 -4.06
N LEU A 88 12.81 -3.42 -4.14
CA LEU A 88 11.95 -4.00 -3.12
C LEU A 88 12.51 -5.33 -2.64
N VAL A 89 12.59 -5.50 -1.34
CA VAL A 89 13.05 -6.74 -0.69
C VAL A 89 11.91 -7.28 0.16
N ARG A 90 11.50 -8.53 -0.10
CA ARG A 90 10.44 -9.16 0.66
C ARG A 90 10.83 -9.26 2.12
N LYS A 91 9.93 -8.85 3.02
CA LYS A 91 10.12 -8.99 4.47
C LYS A 91 10.27 -10.46 4.87
N PRO A 92 10.95 -10.77 5.98
CA PRO A 92 11.02 -12.14 6.49
C PRO A 92 9.64 -12.72 6.83
N LYS A 93 8.74 -11.86 7.35
CA LYS A 93 7.34 -12.18 7.64
C LYS A 93 6.44 -11.20 6.87
N PRO A 94 6.23 -11.41 5.57
CA PRO A 94 5.39 -10.53 4.78
C PRO A 94 3.92 -10.72 5.17
N TYR A 95 3.18 -9.61 5.28
CA TYR A 95 1.74 -9.68 5.47
C TYR A 95 1.04 -9.44 4.14
N VAL A 96 0.12 -10.35 3.79
CA VAL A 96 -0.70 -10.25 2.58
C VAL A 96 -2.15 -10.10 3.00
N PHE A 97 -2.73 -8.96 2.67
CA PHE A 97 -4.15 -8.71 2.95
C PHE A 97 -5.04 -9.61 2.09
N ALA A 98 -6.05 -10.21 2.68
CA ALA A 98 -7.09 -10.94 1.97
C ALA A 98 -7.84 -10.03 0.97
N PRO A 99 -8.46 -10.58 -0.08
CA PRO A 99 -9.15 -9.76 -1.10
C PRO A 99 -10.20 -8.81 -0.51
N GLU A 100 -10.99 -9.26 0.45
CA GLU A 100 -12.00 -8.49 1.17
C GLU A 100 -11.39 -7.34 1.98
N HIS A 101 -10.25 -7.58 2.64
CA HIS A 101 -9.50 -6.56 3.36
C HIS A 101 -8.97 -5.47 2.41
N LYS A 102 -8.46 -5.88 1.24
CA LYS A 102 -8.00 -4.93 0.21
C LYS A 102 -9.15 -4.06 -0.29
N ILE A 103 -10.35 -4.62 -0.47
CA ILE A 103 -11.54 -3.86 -0.87
C ILE A 103 -11.89 -2.83 0.21
N LEU A 104 -11.91 -3.24 1.47
CA LEU A 104 -12.25 -2.34 2.58
C LEU A 104 -11.26 -1.19 2.71
N ILE A 105 -9.95 -1.48 2.65
CA ILE A 105 -8.90 -0.45 2.66
C ILE A 105 -9.09 0.52 1.48
N ARG A 106 -9.31 0.03 0.26
CA ARG A 106 -9.57 0.90 -0.91
C ARG A 106 -10.78 1.80 -0.70
N ASN A 107 -11.86 1.29 -0.13
CA ASN A 107 -13.05 2.07 0.18
C ASN A 107 -12.74 3.22 1.16
N CYS A 108 -11.88 2.97 2.16
CA CYS A 108 -11.43 4.03 3.07
C CYS A 108 -10.68 5.14 2.32
N PHE A 109 -9.81 4.78 1.37
CA PHE A 109 -9.05 5.75 0.57
C PHE A 109 -9.86 6.43 -0.55
N GLN A 110 -10.93 5.83 -1.03
CA GLN A 110 -11.88 6.51 -1.92
C GLN A 110 -12.61 7.67 -1.22
N GLN A 111 -12.74 7.59 0.09
CA GLN A 111 -13.39 8.59 0.94
C GLN A 111 -12.41 9.31 1.86
N ARG A 112 -11.22 9.66 1.37
CA ARG A 112 -10.08 10.21 2.14
C ARG A 112 -10.43 11.32 3.14
N ARG A 113 -11.43 12.16 2.81
CA ARG A 113 -11.85 13.27 3.69
C ARG A 113 -12.73 12.83 4.85
N LYS A 114 -13.30 11.63 4.81
CA LYS A 114 -14.13 11.09 5.90
C LYS A 114 -13.26 10.48 7.00
N GLN A 115 -13.80 10.50 8.20
CA GLN A 115 -13.25 9.74 9.34
C GLN A 115 -13.41 8.26 9.07
N ILE A 116 -12.43 7.46 9.49
CA ILE A 116 -12.46 6.02 9.24
C ILE A 116 -13.68 5.34 9.87
N ALA A 117 -14.06 5.75 11.08
CA ALA A 117 -15.26 5.26 11.76
C ALA A 117 -16.51 5.36 10.89
N SER A 118 -16.71 6.51 10.22
CA SER A 118 -17.87 6.73 9.33
C SER A 118 -17.88 5.81 8.11
N VAL A 119 -16.70 5.46 7.58
CA VAL A 119 -16.59 4.56 6.43
C VAL A 119 -16.86 3.11 6.85
N ILE A 120 -16.27 2.68 7.96
CA ILE A 120 -16.42 1.32 8.48
C ILE A 120 -17.85 1.05 8.91
N ARG A 121 -18.49 1.98 9.64
CA ARG A 121 -19.91 1.85 10.06
C ARG A 121 -20.86 1.57 8.90
N VAL A 122 -20.57 2.09 7.71
CA VAL A 122 -21.41 1.88 6.52
C VAL A 122 -21.04 0.57 5.80
N ARG A 123 -19.75 0.22 5.75
CA ARG A 123 -19.25 -0.90 4.94
C ARG A 123 -19.17 -2.21 5.70
N GLN A 124 -18.84 -2.15 7.00
CA GLN A 124 -18.65 -3.29 7.89
C GLN A 124 -19.05 -2.89 9.32
N PRO A 125 -20.37 -2.74 9.61
CA PRO A 125 -20.84 -2.21 10.90
C PRO A 125 -20.32 -2.98 12.12
N GLY A 126 -20.14 -4.30 11.99
CA GLY A 126 -19.64 -5.15 13.07
C GLY A 126 -18.18 -4.89 13.47
N LEU A 127 -17.36 -4.34 12.57
CA LEU A 127 -15.94 -4.08 12.83
C LEU A 127 -15.68 -2.71 13.48
N GLU A 128 -16.64 -1.80 13.42
CA GLU A 128 -16.41 -0.41 13.87
C GLU A 128 -16.03 -0.30 15.35
N PRO A 129 -16.69 -0.96 16.30
CA PRO A 129 -16.32 -0.86 17.71
C PRO A 129 -14.90 -1.36 17.99
N GLU A 130 -14.54 -2.53 17.48
CA GLU A 130 -13.22 -3.15 17.67
C GLU A 130 -12.10 -2.31 17.08
N TRP A 131 -12.32 -1.78 15.87
CA TRP A 131 -11.34 -0.92 15.21
C TRP A 131 -11.14 0.39 15.97
N MET A 132 -12.21 0.96 16.52
CA MET A 132 -12.11 2.20 17.30
C MET A 132 -11.39 1.97 18.62
N GLU A 133 -11.59 0.84 19.27
CA GLU A 133 -10.86 0.45 20.47
C GLU A 133 -9.37 0.29 20.20
N LEU A 134 -9.01 -0.48 19.15
CA LEU A 134 -7.62 -0.65 18.74
C LEU A 134 -6.96 0.68 18.37
N LEU A 135 -7.62 1.50 17.56
CA LEU A 135 -7.08 2.81 17.17
C LEU A 135 -6.90 3.74 18.38
N SER A 136 -7.80 3.69 19.35
CA SER A 136 -7.68 4.43 20.59
C SER A 136 -6.49 3.96 21.43
N SER A 137 -6.27 2.65 21.52
CA SER A 137 -5.10 2.09 22.22
C SER A 137 -3.77 2.46 21.57
N GLU A 138 -3.77 2.69 20.26
CA GLU A 138 -2.62 3.20 19.48
C GLU A 138 -2.47 4.74 19.56
N GLY A 139 -3.31 5.42 20.33
CA GLY A 139 -3.27 6.87 20.53
C GLY A 139 -3.95 7.70 19.44
N PHE A 140 -4.77 7.08 18.58
CA PHE A 140 -5.52 7.81 17.56
C PHE A 140 -6.86 8.32 18.12
N LEU A 141 -7.24 9.53 17.72
CA LEU A 141 -8.55 10.08 18.01
C LEU A 141 -9.63 9.40 17.15
N SER A 142 -10.88 9.38 17.63
CA SER A 142 -12.04 8.86 16.89
C SER A 142 -12.28 9.56 15.54
N THR A 143 -11.69 10.74 15.34
CA THR A 143 -11.76 11.53 14.11
C THR A 143 -10.68 11.16 13.08
N VAL A 144 -9.84 10.15 13.37
CA VAL A 144 -8.73 9.73 12.51
C VAL A 144 -9.21 9.38 11.09
N ARG A 145 -8.41 9.75 10.10
CA ARG A 145 -8.63 9.41 8.69
C ARG A 145 -7.69 8.29 8.26
N ALA A 146 -8.10 7.53 7.25
CA ALA A 146 -7.35 6.39 6.72
C ALA A 146 -5.87 6.73 6.41
N GLU A 147 -5.61 7.90 5.87
CA GLU A 147 -4.25 8.32 5.49
C GLU A 147 -3.31 8.56 6.68
N ALA A 148 -3.82 8.82 7.87
CA ALA A 148 -3.01 9.05 9.06
C ALA A 148 -2.56 7.75 9.75
N ILE A 149 -3.18 6.62 9.41
CA ILE A 149 -2.92 5.33 10.06
C ILE A 149 -1.71 4.66 9.40
N PRO A 150 -0.64 4.34 10.15
CA PRO A 150 0.56 3.70 9.61
C PRO A 150 0.33 2.21 9.29
N VAL A 151 1.18 1.68 8.41
CA VAL A 151 1.05 0.30 7.92
C VAL A 151 1.01 -0.77 9.02
N PRO A 152 1.82 -0.72 10.09
CA PRO A 152 1.73 -1.70 11.17
C PRO A 152 0.36 -1.72 11.85
N VAL A 153 -0.27 -0.56 12.03
CA VAL A 153 -1.61 -0.48 12.64
C VAL A 153 -2.68 -1.03 11.69
N TRP A 154 -2.55 -0.78 10.37
CA TRP A 154 -3.41 -1.43 9.37
C TRP A 154 -3.31 -2.97 9.43
N ILE A 155 -2.11 -3.51 9.61
CA ILE A 155 -1.92 -4.96 9.76
C ILE A 155 -2.66 -5.45 11.01
N ARG A 156 -2.53 -4.76 12.15
CA ARG A 156 -3.19 -5.13 13.40
C ARG A 156 -4.71 -5.10 13.29
N LEU A 157 -5.28 -4.09 12.65
CA LEU A 157 -6.73 -3.98 12.43
C LEU A 157 -7.34 -5.22 11.75
N PHE A 158 -6.56 -5.95 10.95
CA PHE A 158 -7.03 -7.14 10.25
C PHE A 158 -6.50 -8.46 10.80
N SER A 159 -5.44 -8.43 11.61
CA SER A 159 -4.88 -9.65 12.24
C SER A 159 -5.48 -9.92 13.62
N GLU A 160 -5.95 -8.90 14.32
CA GLU A 160 -6.49 -8.98 15.67
C GLU A 160 -8.02 -8.93 15.71
N SER A 161 -8.68 -8.37 14.67
CA SER A 161 -10.14 -8.45 14.53
C SER A 161 -10.57 -9.82 14.02
N PRO A 162 -11.57 -10.46 14.60
CA PRO A 162 -12.18 -11.65 14.01
C PRO A 162 -12.69 -11.27 12.62
N GLY A 163 -12.27 -12.05 11.62
CA GLY A 163 -12.70 -11.84 10.24
C GLY A 163 -14.23 -11.82 10.14
N PRO A 164 -14.80 -11.23 9.07
CA PRO A 164 -16.23 -11.31 8.85
C PRO A 164 -16.65 -12.78 8.84
N ALA A 165 -17.63 -13.11 9.69
CA ALA A 165 -18.25 -14.44 9.74
C ALA A 165 -18.95 -14.76 8.41
#